data_bc23d6d37770c4a54ebe83e771acbf5f
#
_entry.id   bc23d6d37770c4a54ebe83e771acbf5f
#
_cell.length_a   1.000
_cell.length_b   1.000
_cell.length_c   1.000
_cell.angle_alpha   90.00
_cell.angle_beta   90.00
_cell.angle_gamma   90.00
#
_symmetry.space_group_name_H-M   'P 1'
#
loop_
_entity.id
_entity.type
_entity.pdbx_description
1 polymer ?
#
loop_
_entity_poly.entity_id
_entity_poly.type
_entity_poly.pdbx_seq_one_letter_code
_entity_poly.pdbx_strand_id
1 'polypeptide(L)'
;NLKRDEGIKHFIYKYNATEFNLIRSFVREANEIQLADDRYKDELLSWIRFSNSQINQFQNGLSYKTLGASIIPPFLRKIIIKSQLKASAQNKADEKRMQTSSHFVLFTCEKNTPEEWIKLGRSLQRFLLQTCKMKIASGFLNQPCEVEVIADKMKDCLQIENRHPAILLRIGYAHPVAYSPRKQASSFIFNK
;
A
#
# COMPACT_ATOMS: atom_id res chain seq x y z
N ASN A 1 8.19 22.52 4.93
CA ASN A 1 6.75 22.47 5.25
C ASN A 1 5.99 21.95 4.05
N LEU A 2 5.46 20.73 4.15
CA LEU A 2 4.52 20.19 3.16
C LEU A 2 3.19 20.95 3.31
N LYS A 3 2.72 21.58 2.20
CA LYS A 3 1.40 22.20 2.18
C LYS A 3 0.35 21.08 2.36
N ARG A 4 -0.42 21.14 3.42
CA ARG A 4 -1.48 20.18 3.74
C ARG A 4 -2.80 20.71 3.21
N ASP A 5 -3.63 19.80 2.70
CA ASP A 5 -5.03 20.13 2.41
C ASP A 5 -5.82 20.11 3.73
N GLU A 6 -6.81 21.01 3.85
CA GLU A 6 -7.71 21.05 4.99
C GLU A 6 -8.43 19.71 5.16
N GLY A 7 -8.61 19.27 6.40
CA GLY A 7 -9.20 17.97 6.74
C GLY A 7 -8.20 16.79 6.69
N ILE A 8 -7.00 16.95 6.11
CA ILE A 8 -6.00 15.87 5.99
C ILE A 8 -4.87 16.06 6.98
N LYS A 9 -4.60 15.04 7.79
CA LYS A 9 -3.42 14.98 8.67
C LYS A 9 -2.59 13.74 8.34
N HIS A 10 -1.31 13.77 8.69
CA HIS A 10 -0.46 12.58 8.71
C HIS A 10 0.30 12.51 10.04
N PHE A 11 0.45 11.29 10.53
CA PHE A 11 1.18 10.94 11.74
C PHE A 11 2.39 10.12 11.34
N ILE A 12 3.52 10.37 12.00
CA ILE A 12 4.78 9.68 11.70
C ILE A 12 5.20 8.92 12.95
N TYR A 13 5.35 7.61 12.82
CA TYR A 13 5.73 6.71 13.90
C TYR A 13 7.11 6.14 13.63
N LYS A 14 8.05 6.43 14.53
CA LYS A 14 9.44 5.99 14.38
C LYS A 14 9.56 4.50 14.74
N TYR A 15 10.50 3.82 14.09
CA TYR A 15 10.86 2.43 14.41
C TYR A 15 11.09 2.24 15.92
N ASN A 16 10.58 1.15 16.46
CA ASN A 16 10.58 0.80 17.90
C ASN A 16 9.74 1.70 18.84
N ALA A 17 9.01 2.69 18.36
CA ALA A 17 7.99 3.36 19.17
C ALA A 17 6.84 2.39 19.50
N THR A 18 6.11 2.66 20.58
CA THR A 18 4.96 1.84 21.00
C THR A 18 3.93 1.75 19.89
N GLU A 19 3.60 2.88 19.28
CA GLU A 19 2.63 2.98 18.17
C GLU A 19 3.11 2.23 16.93
N PHE A 20 4.41 2.22 16.66
CA PHE A 20 4.98 1.43 15.57
C PHE A 20 4.71 -0.07 15.77
N ASN A 21 4.87 -0.57 16.99
CA ASN A 21 4.62 -1.97 17.32
C ASN A 21 3.13 -2.31 17.28
N LEU A 22 2.26 -1.39 17.70
CA LEU A 22 0.80 -1.53 17.57
C LEU A 22 0.39 -1.63 16.10
N ILE A 23 0.91 -0.75 15.24
CA ILE A 23 0.63 -0.78 13.80
C ILE A 23 1.06 -2.12 13.17
N ARG A 24 2.20 -2.69 13.58
CA ARG A 24 2.64 -4.03 13.12
C ARG A 24 1.62 -5.11 13.43
N SER A 25 1.02 -5.07 14.63
CA SER A 25 -0.01 -6.05 15.00
C SER A 25 -1.28 -5.87 14.14
N PHE A 26 -1.68 -4.64 13.86
CA PHE A 26 -2.83 -4.34 13.00
C PHE A 26 -2.60 -4.78 11.53
N VAL A 27 -1.40 -4.60 10.99
CA VAL A 27 -1.06 -5.12 9.66
C VAL A 27 -1.23 -6.64 9.60
N ARG A 28 -0.75 -7.34 10.63
CA ARG A 28 -0.87 -8.79 10.73
C ARG A 28 -2.33 -9.25 10.82
N GLU A 29 -3.11 -8.64 11.71
CA GLU A 29 -4.52 -8.96 11.90
C GLU A 29 -5.34 -8.69 10.63
N ALA A 30 -5.09 -7.56 9.95
CA ALA A 30 -5.73 -7.22 8.71
C ALA A 30 -5.39 -8.19 7.56
N ASN A 31 -4.14 -8.64 7.46
CA ASN A 31 -3.75 -9.69 6.51
C ASN A 31 -4.50 -11.00 6.75
N GLU A 32 -4.72 -11.37 8.01
CA GLU A 32 -5.46 -12.58 8.36
C GLU A 32 -6.92 -12.50 7.90
N ILE A 33 -7.55 -11.33 8.08
CA ILE A 33 -8.94 -11.10 7.64
C ILE A 33 -9.03 -11.06 6.11
N GLN A 34 -8.21 -10.25 5.43
CA GLN A 34 -8.27 -10.09 3.97
C GLN A 34 -7.97 -11.40 3.24
N LEU A 35 -6.94 -12.14 3.68
CA LEU A 35 -6.53 -13.38 3.01
C LEU A 35 -7.35 -14.60 3.43
N ALA A 36 -8.31 -14.46 4.35
CA ALA A 36 -9.38 -15.44 4.56
C ALA A 36 -10.50 -15.33 3.51
N ASP A 37 -10.71 -14.15 2.90
CA ASP A 37 -11.73 -13.94 1.86
C ASP A 37 -11.19 -14.37 0.48
N ASP A 38 -11.84 -15.36 -0.13
CA ASP A 38 -11.46 -15.83 -1.47
C ASP A 38 -11.77 -14.78 -2.55
N ARG A 39 -12.79 -13.96 -2.39
CA ARG A 39 -13.11 -12.87 -3.33
C ARG A 39 -12.01 -11.82 -3.36
N TYR A 40 -11.46 -11.45 -2.20
CA TYR A 40 -10.31 -10.56 -2.11
C TYR A 40 -9.09 -11.15 -2.85
N LYS A 41 -8.81 -12.45 -2.65
CA LYS A 41 -7.69 -13.12 -3.35
C LYS A 41 -7.90 -13.16 -4.86
N ASP A 42 -9.10 -13.43 -5.32
CA ASP A 42 -9.42 -13.46 -6.75
C ASP A 42 -9.33 -12.07 -7.39
N GLU A 43 -9.81 -11.03 -6.70
CA GLU A 43 -9.64 -9.65 -7.15
C GLU A 43 -8.14 -9.29 -7.24
N LEU A 44 -7.36 -9.55 -6.20
CA LEU A 44 -5.92 -9.28 -6.19
C LEU A 44 -5.21 -10.00 -7.35
N LEU A 45 -5.54 -11.28 -7.60
CA LEU A 45 -4.99 -12.03 -8.72
C LEU A 45 -5.36 -11.42 -10.07
N SER A 46 -6.55 -10.84 -10.20
CA SER A 46 -7.00 -10.19 -11.44
C SER A 46 -6.15 -8.98 -11.81
N TRP A 47 -5.53 -8.32 -10.82
CA TRP A 47 -4.65 -7.17 -10.99
C TRP A 47 -3.18 -7.54 -11.22
N ILE A 48 -2.79 -8.83 -11.11
CA ILE A 48 -1.41 -9.27 -11.32
C ILE A 48 -1.19 -9.61 -12.80
N ARG A 49 -0.08 -9.13 -13.35
CA ARG A 49 0.36 -9.42 -14.72
C ARG A 49 1.53 -10.41 -14.67
N PHE A 50 1.27 -11.64 -15.11
CA PHE A 50 2.20 -12.77 -14.97
C PHE A 50 3.18 -12.90 -16.15
N SER A 51 2.96 -12.19 -17.26
CA SER A 51 3.79 -12.26 -18.47
C SER A 51 4.00 -10.89 -19.09
N ASN A 52 5.06 -10.77 -19.93
CA ASN A 52 5.31 -9.56 -20.70
C ASN A 52 4.15 -9.23 -21.66
N SER A 53 3.51 -10.24 -22.24
CA SER A 53 2.33 -10.06 -23.10
C SER A 53 1.22 -9.35 -22.35
N GLN A 54 0.86 -9.83 -21.15
CA GLN A 54 -0.15 -9.17 -20.31
C GLN A 54 0.25 -7.75 -19.89
N ILE A 55 1.53 -7.54 -19.53
CA ILE A 55 2.04 -6.21 -19.19
C ILE A 55 1.83 -5.22 -20.34
N ASN A 56 2.20 -5.62 -21.56
CA ASN A 56 2.08 -4.76 -22.75
C ASN A 56 0.63 -4.54 -23.17
N GLN A 57 -0.21 -5.57 -23.04
CA GLN A 57 -1.63 -5.50 -23.40
C GLN A 57 -2.43 -4.61 -22.48
N PHE A 58 -2.28 -4.79 -21.16
CA PHE A 58 -3.13 -4.10 -20.18
C PHE A 58 -2.57 -2.76 -19.70
N GLN A 59 -1.24 -2.61 -19.64
CA GLN A 59 -0.53 -1.42 -19.17
C GLN A 59 -1.04 -0.88 -17.81
N ASN A 60 -1.49 -1.80 -16.95
CA ASN A 60 -2.01 -1.52 -15.61
C ASN A 60 -1.69 -2.69 -14.66
N GLY A 61 -2.09 -2.54 -13.39
CA GLY A 61 -1.91 -3.56 -12.37
C GLY A 61 -0.46 -3.72 -11.91
N LEU A 62 -0.18 -4.83 -11.24
CA LEU A 62 1.12 -5.17 -10.67
C LEU A 62 1.83 -6.18 -11.59
N SER A 63 3.00 -5.81 -12.09
CA SER A 63 3.79 -6.74 -12.89
C SER A 63 4.49 -7.78 -12.02
N TYR A 64 4.69 -8.99 -12.54
CA TYR A 64 5.48 -10.02 -11.87
C TYR A 64 6.90 -9.53 -11.50
N LYS A 65 7.42 -8.54 -12.24
CA LYS A 65 8.74 -7.93 -12.00
C LYS A 65 8.73 -7.10 -10.70
N THR A 66 7.67 -6.33 -10.48
CA THR A 66 7.48 -5.53 -9.24
C THR A 66 7.31 -6.42 -8.01
N LEU A 67 6.76 -7.62 -8.20
CA LEU A 67 6.60 -8.62 -7.14
C LEU A 67 7.88 -9.45 -6.88
N GLY A 68 8.99 -9.11 -7.55
CA GLY A 68 10.25 -9.85 -7.40
C GLY A 68 10.27 -11.24 -8.06
N ALA A 69 9.29 -11.54 -8.92
CA ALA A 69 9.13 -12.85 -9.57
C ALA A 69 9.85 -12.95 -10.93
N SER A 70 10.81 -12.05 -11.19
CA SER A 70 11.56 -12.02 -12.46
C SER A 70 12.36 -13.28 -12.73
N ILE A 71 12.89 -13.91 -11.69
CA ILE A 71 13.73 -15.13 -11.75
C ILE A 71 12.88 -16.39 -11.93
N ILE A 72 11.56 -16.30 -11.65
CA ILE A 72 10.65 -17.46 -11.71
C ILE A 72 10.31 -17.78 -13.19
N PRO A 73 10.45 -19.03 -13.63
CA PRO A 73 10.01 -19.43 -14.96
C PRO A 73 8.54 -19.07 -15.23
N PRO A 74 8.20 -18.62 -16.46
CA PRO A 74 6.85 -18.10 -16.76
C PRO A 74 5.70 -19.03 -16.39
N PHE A 75 5.86 -20.33 -16.62
CA PHE A 75 4.81 -21.33 -16.37
C PHE A 75 4.57 -21.59 -14.87
N LEU A 76 5.53 -21.28 -13.99
CA LEU A 76 5.40 -21.44 -12.53
C LEU A 76 4.94 -20.17 -11.83
N ARG A 77 5.04 -19.00 -12.46
CA ARG A 77 4.77 -17.71 -11.81
C ARG A 77 3.40 -17.64 -11.17
N LYS A 78 2.36 -18.02 -11.91
CA LYS A 78 0.98 -18.00 -11.42
C LYS A 78 0.80 -18.89 -10.18
N ILE A 79 1.36 -20.10 -10.23
CA ILE A 79 1.26 -21.07 -9.12
C ILE A 79 1.98 -20.55 -7.90
N ILE A 80 3.23 -20.07 -8.06
CA ILE A 80 4.04 -19.58 -6.96
C ILE A 80 3.43 -18.31 -6.34
N ILE A 81 2.99 -17.33 -7.15
CA ILE A 81 2.35 -16.14 -6.66
C ILE A 81 1.05 -16.49 -5.93
N LYS A 82 0.23 -17.39 -6.49
CA LYS A 82 -1.01 -17.84 -5.83
C LYS A 82 -0.71 -18.54 -4.48
N SER A 83 0.35 -19.32 -4.38
CA SER A 83 0.73 -19.97 -3.13
C SER A 83 1.18 -19.00 -2.02
N GLN A 84 1.60 -17.78 -2.39
CA GLN A 84 1.97 -16.73 -1.45
C GLN A 84 0.75 -15.93 -0.91
N LEU A 85 -0.44 -16.13 -1.49
CA LEU A 85 -1.68 -15.50 -1.02
C LEU A 85 -2.26 -16.23 0.19
N LYS A 86 -1.41 -16.42 1.21
CA LYS A 86 -1.75 -16.96 2.52
C LYS A 86 -1.33 -15.98 3.58
N ALA A 87 -2.15 -15.78 4.61
CA ALA A 87 -1.87 -14.85 5.69
C ALA A 87 -0.49 -15.07 6.32
N SER A 88 -0.10 -16.33 6.55
CA SER A 88 1.22 -16.67 7.12
C SER A 88 2.38 -16.22 6.25
N ALA A 89 2.29 -16.40 4.92
CA ALA A 89 3.32 -15.97 3.98
C ALA A 89 3.39 -14.45 3.87
N GLN A 90 2.23 -13.80 3.77
CA GLN A 90 2.13 -12.33 3.73
C GLN A 90 2.65 -11.70 5.02
N ASN A 91 2.24 -12.22 6.18
CA ASN A 91 2.69 -11.74 7.49
C ASN A 91 4.22 -11.85 7.63
N LYS A 92 4.82 -12.96 7.19
CA LYS A 92 6.28 -13.12 7.20
C LYS A 92 6.98 -12.11 6.29
N ALA A 93 6.42 -11.86 5.10
CA ALA A 93 6.98 -10.90 4.16
C ALA A 93 6.84 -9.45 4.67
N ASP A 94 5.69 -9.09 5.22
CA ASP A 94 5.44 -7.76 5.75
C ASP A 94 6.24 -7.51 7.02
N GLU A 95 6.39 -8.50 7.89
CA GLU A 95 7.25 -8.41 9.08
C GLU A 95 8.69 -8.03 8.69
N LYS A 96 9.27 -8.71 7.70
CA LYS A 96 10.61 -8.38 7.18
C LYS A 96 10.68 -6.95 6.64
N ARG A 97 9.65 -6.52 5.90
CA ARG A 97 9.57 -5.16 5.34
C ARG A 97 9.45 -4.10 6.45
N MET A 98 8.65 -4.38 7.47
CA MET A 98 8.44 -3.48 8.61
C MET A 98 9.72 -3.34 9.45
N GLN A 99 10.42 -4.44 9.74
CA GLN A 99 11.68 -4.43 10.47
C GLN A 99 12.79 -3.62 9.79
N THR A 100 12.76 -3.52 8.46
CA THR A 100 13.73 -2.75 7.67
C THR A 100 13.27 -1.33 7.33
N SER A 101 12.11 -0.91 7.84
CA SER A 101 11.57 0.43 7.64
C SER A 101 11.96 1.35 8.78
N SER A 102 12.24 2.62 8.49
CA SER A 102 12.61 3.60 9.51
C SER A 102 11.39 4.20 10.22
N HIS A 103 10.31 4.42 9.48
CA HIS A 103 9.07 5.00 10.01
C HIS A 103 7.85 4.44 9.29
N PHE A 104 6.71 4.51 9.99
CA PHE A 104 5.39 4.45 9.37
C PHE A 104 4.79 5.85 9.26
N VAL A 105 4.01 6.08 8.23
CA VAL A 105 3.29 7.33 7.99
C VAL A 105 1.83 6.99 7.76
N LEU A 106 0.98 7.40 8.68
CA LEU A 106 -0.47 7.21 8.62
C LEU A 106 -1.12 8.51 8.18
N PHE A 107 -1.76 8.50 7.03
CA PHE A 107 -2.63 9.58 6.57
C PHE A 107 -4.05 9.34 7.05
N THR A 108 -4.68 10.40 7.52
CA THR A 108 -6.05 10.37 8.04
C THR A 108 -6.89 11.48 7.44
N CYS A 109 -8.18 11.18 7.24
CA CYS A 109 -9.21 12.14 6.86
C CYS A 109 -10.03 12.53 8.08
N GLU A 110 -10.56 13.75 8.10
CA GLU A 110 -11.53 14.18 9.13
C GLU A 110 -12.89 13.54 8.88
N LYS A 111 -13.31 13.48 7.61
CA LYS A 111 -14.54 12.82 7.17
C LYS A 111 -14.19 11.75 6.14
N ASN A 112 -14.95 10.66 6.14
CA ASN A 112 -14.79 9.59 5.15
C ASN A 112 -15.68 9.86 3.92
N THR A 113 -15.35 10.92 3.15
CA THR A 113 -16.11 11.36 1.98
C THR A 113 -15.27 11.41 0.72
N PRO A 114 -15.88 11.30 -0.49
CA PRO A 114 -15.17 11.38 -1.76
C PRO A 114 -14.33 12.67 -1.92
N GLU A 115 -14.81 13.81 -1.42
CA GLU A 115 -14.08 15.08 -1.48
C GLU A 115 -12.78 15.01 -0.68
N GLU A 116 -12.83 14.40 0.52
CA GLU A 116 -11.64 14.21 1.33
C GLU A 116 -10.69 13.16 0.75
N TRP A 117 -11.21 12.13 0.09
CA TRP A 117 -10.34 11.16 -0.61
C TRP A 117 -9.54 11.82 -1.73
N ILE A 118 -10.14 12.78 -2.46
CA ILE A 118 -9.42 13.56 -3.47
C ILE A 118 -8.34 14.43 -2.82
N LYS A 119 -8.67 15.13 -1.73
CA LYS A 119 -7.70 15.95 -0.96
C LYS A 119 -6.57 15.07 -0.40
N LEU A 120 -6.93 13.89 0.12
CA LEU A 120 -5.98 12.88 0.60
C LEU A 120 -5.01 12.45 -0.52
N GLY A 121 -5.53 12.09 -1.69
CA GLY A 121 -4.72 11.70 -2.84
C GLY A 121 -3.74 12.80 -3.27
N ARG A 122 -4.16 14.06 -3.26
CA ARG A 122 -3.30 15.22 -3.53
C ARG A 122 -2.20 15.39 -2.47
N SER A 123 -2.55 15.26 -1.20
CA SER A 123 -1.61 15.35 -0.08
C SER A 123 -0.61 14.20 -0.11
N LEU A 124 -1.07 12.99 -0.38
CA LEU A 124 -0.25 11.81 -0.57
C LEU A 124 0.74 11.98 -1.73
N GLN A 125 0.26 12.43 -2.89
CA GLN A 125 1.11 12.65 -4.06
C GLN A 125 2.24 13.65 -3.77
N ARG A 126 1.93 14.77 -3.11
CA ARG A 126 2.96 15.74 -2.68
C ARG A 126 3.99 15.11 -1.74
N PHE A 127 3.52 14.30 -0.78
CA PHE A 127 4.39 13.59 0.14
C PHE A 127 5.32 12.62 -0.61
N LEU A 128 4.78 11.81 -1.51
CA LEU A 128 5.56 10.85 -2.30
C LEU A 128 6.59 11.53 -3.21
N LEU A 129 6.24 12.67 -3.81
CA LEU A 129 7.19 13.47 -4.60
C LEU A 129 8.32 14.03 -3.73
N GLN A 130 7.99 14.50 -2.52
CA GLN A 130 8.99 15.01 -1.60
C GLN A 130 9.93 13.92 -1.08
N THR A 131 9.39 12.76 -0.70
CA THR A 131 10.22 11.62 -0.27
C THR A 131 11.10 11.12 -1.42
N CYS A 132 10.59 11.09 -2.65
CA CYS A 132 11.37 10.76 -3.84
C CYS A 132 12.54 11.75 -4.06
N LYS A 133 12.30 13.06 -3.94
CA LYS A 133 13.34 14.10 -4.00
C LYS A 133 14.42 13.88 -2.94
N MET A 134 14.05 13.40 -1.77
CA MET A 134 14.95 13.09 -0.64
C MET A 134 15.58 11.68 -0.76
N LYS A 135 15.34 10.95 -1.84
CA LYS A 135 15.79 9.56 -2.06
C LYS A 135 15.28 8.59 -0.96
N ILE A 136 14.14 8.91 -0.36
CA ILE A 136 13.46 8.04 0.60
C ILE A 136 12.46 7.17 -0.16
N ALA A 137 12.61 5.86 -0.05
CA ALA A 137 11.67 4.90 -0.59
C ALA A 137 10.41 4.81 0.26
N SER A 138 9.28 4.57 -0.37
CA SER A 138 8.00 4.34 0.29
C SER A 138 7.34 3.06 -0.21
N GLY A 139 6.52 2.45 0.62
CA GLY A 139 5.71 1.29 0.26
C GLY A 139 4.43 1.27 1.08
N PHE A 140 3.35 0.82 0.48
CA PHE A 140 2.05 0.71 1.16
C PHE A 140 2.04 -0.48 2.11
N LEU A 141 1.39 -0.28 3.27
CA LEU A 141 0.97 -1.30 4.24
C LEU A 141 -0.50 -1.04 4.58
N ASN A 142 -1.34 -0.94 3.56
CA ASN A 142 -2.65 -0.30 3.67
C ASN A 142 -3.74 -1.21 4.26
N GLN A 143 -3.45 -2.48 4.44
CA GLN A 143 -4.41 -3.48 4.92
C GLN A 143 -5.19 -3.05 6.16
N PRO A 144 -4.57 -2.45 7.22
CA PRO A 144 -5.32 -2.01 8.39
C PRO A 144 -6.31 -0.89 8.13
N CYS A 145 -6.06 -0.07 7.09
CA CYS A 145 -6.97 1.01 6.70
C CYS A 145 -8.15 0.51 5.84
N GLU A 146 -8.01 -0.67 5.22
CA GLU A 146 -9.00 -1.28 4.32
C GLU A 146 -9.96 -2.23 5.04
N VAL A 147 -9.60 -2.68 6.24
CA VAL A 147 -10.42 -3.55 7.08
C VAL A 147 -11.05 -2.69 8.18
N GLU A 148 -12.34 -2.37 8.04
CA GLU A 148 -13.05 -1.40 8.88
C GLU A 148 -12.87 -1.66 10.38
N VAL A 149 -13.05 -2.90 10.83
CA VAL A 149 -12.89 -3.26 12.25
C VAL A 149 -11.46 -3.01 12.76
N ILE A 150 -10.46 -3.14 11.89
CA ILE A 150 -9.06 -2.86 12.24
C ILE A 150 -8.78 -1.35 12.20
N ALA A 151 -9.34 -0.64 11.22
CA ALA A 151 -9.24 0.81 11.14
C ALA A 151 -9.81 1.49 12.40
N ASP A 152 -10.95 1.02 12.91
CA ASP A 152 -11.53 1.52 14.16
C ASP A 152 -10.65 1.22 15.37
N LYS A 153 -10.18 -0.03 15.54
CA LYS A 153 -9.22 -0.37 16.59
C LYS A 153 -7.95 0.50 16.53
N MET A 154 -7.43 0.71 15.32
CA MET A 154 -6.23 1.53 15.11
C MET A 154 -6.48 2.98 15.50
N LYS A 155 -7.65 3.53 15.17
CA LYS A 155 -8.06 4.87 15.56
C LYS A 155 -8.04 5.05 17.08
N ASP A 156 -8.63 4.11 17.81
CA ASP A 156 -8.71 4.17 19.27
C ASP A 156 -7.34 3.99 19.94
N CYS A 157 -6.59 2.96 19.52
CA CYS A 157 -5.28 2.65 20.12
C CYS A 157 -4.21 3.71 19.83
N LEU A 158 -4.25 4.37 18.66
CA LEU A 158 -3.33 5.44 18.30
C LEU A 158 -3.80 6.82 18.73
N GLN A 159 -4.97 6.92 19.38
CA GLN A 159 -5.55 8.17 19.88
C GLN A 159 -5.59 9.27 18.81
N ILE A 160 -5.92 8.87 17.56
CA ILE A 160 -5.96 9.81 16.44
C ILE A 160 -7.28 10.59 16.35
N GLU A 161 -7.93 10.75 17.48
CA GLU A 161 -9.19 11.50 17.66
C GLU A 161 -10.30 11.03 16.71
N ASN A 162 -11.21 11.90 16.32
CA ASN A 162 -12.33 11.60 15.41
C ASN A 162 -11.91 11.63 13.94
N ARG A 163 -10.83 10.92 13.59
CA ARG A 163 -10.30 10.88 12.22
C ARG A 163 -10.31 9.45 11.69
N HIS A 164 -10.47 9.32 10.36
CA HIS A 164 -10.43 8.03 9.68
C HIS A 164 -9.01 7.69 9.23
N PRO A 165 -8.42 6.58 9.68
CA PRO A 165 -7.21 6.02 9.07
C PRO A 165 -7.48 5.69 7.61
N ALA A 166 -6.72 6.27 6.70
CA ALA A 166 -7.03 6.16 5.28
C ALA A 166 -5.89 5.54 4.46
N ILE A 167 -4.64 5.92 4.72
CA ILE A 167 -3.47 5.35 4.03
C ILE A 167 -2.33 5.18 5.02
N LEU A 168 -1.79 3.97 5.07
CA LEU A 168 -0.60 3.62 5.81
C LEU A 168 0.56 3.32 4.87
N LEU A 169 1.66 4.05 5.06
CA LEU A 169 2.92 3.86 4.36
C LEU A 169 4.02 3.44 5.32
N ARG A 170 4.95 2.65 4.83
CA ARG A 170 6.29 2.51 5.40
C ARG A 170 7.28 3.31 4.59
N ILE A 171 8.26 3.92 5.24
CA ILE A 171 9.33 4.68 4.57
C ILE A 171 10.71 4.26 5.09
N GLY A 172 11.72 4.46 4.26
CA GLY A 172 13.11 4.15 4.59
C GLY A 172 14.01 4.25 3.36
N TYR A 173 15.25 3.80 3.48
CA TYR A 173 16.15 3.73 2.34
C TYR A 173 16.12 2.33 1.73
N ALA A 174 16.00 2.26 0.41
CA ALA A 174 15.97 0.99 -0.33
C ALA A 174 16.51 1.18 -1.75
N HIS A 175 16.93 0.09 -2.35
CA HIS A 175 17.25 0.07 -3.78
C HIS A 175 15.99 0.28 -4.62
N PRO A 176 16.11 0.94 -5.79
CA PRO A 176 15.00 1.09 -6.72
C PRO A 176 14.42 -0.27 -7.12
N VAL A 177 13.10 -0.34 -7.23
CA VAL A 177 12.37 -1.51 -7.71
C VAL A 177 11.92 -1.32 -9.15
N ALA A 178 11.58 -2.41 -9.84
CA ALA A 178 11.03 -2.34 -11.19
C ALA A 178 9.71 -1.56 -11.22
N TYR A 179 9.49 -0.80 -12.28
CA TYR A 179 8.25 -0.04 -12.49
C TYR A 179 7.23 -0.89 -13.24
N SER A 180 5.96 -0.73 -12.86
CA SER A 180 4.85 -1.21 -13.69
C SER A 180 4.55 -0.18 -14.79
N PRO A 181 4.32 -0.61 -16.03
CA PRO A 181 3.89 0.28 -17.09
C PRO A 181 2.60 1.04 -16.75
N ARG A 182 2.44 2.21 -17.34
CA ARG A 182 1.25 3.04 -17.20
C ARG A 182 0.65 3.28 -18.59
N LYS A 183 -0.67 3.36 -18.65
CA LYS A 183 -1.35 3.86 -19.83
C LYS A 183 -0.91 5.29 -20.11
N GLN A 184 -0.85 5.65 -21.39
CA GLN A 184 -0.54 7.01 -21.79
C GLN A 184 -1.66 7.97 -21.37
N ALA A 185 -1.31 9.22 -21.03
CA ALA A 185 -2.28 10.23 -20.62
C ALA A 185 -3.38 10.45 -21.67
N SER A 186 -3.04 10.37 -22.96
CA SER A 186 -4.00 10.48 -24.07
C SER A 186 -5.13 9.45 -24.02
N SER A 187 -4.92 8.28 -23.41
CA SER A 187 -5.97 7.25 -23.27
C SER A 187 -7.07 7.61 -22.26
N PHE A 188 -6.88 8.70 -21.49
CA PHE A 188 -7.84 9.20 -20.50
C PHE A 188 -8.45 10.56 -20.90
N ILE A 189 -7.99 11.16 -22.01
CA ILE A 189 -8.52 12.41 -22.50
C ILE A 189 -9.60 12.08 -23.53
N PHE A 190 -10.84 12.25 -23.12
CA PHE A 190 -11.98 12.17 -24.03
C PHE A 190 -12.09 13.52 -24.74
N ASN A 191 -11.77 13.59 -26.03
CA ASN A 191 -12.15 14.73 -26.84
C ASN A 191 -13.69 14.76 -26.91
N LYS A 192 -14.29 15.80 -26.34
CA LYS A 192 -15.71 16.09 -26.48
C LYS A 192 -16.00 16.56 -27.91
#